data_688b2343367a68536f97712653a3a5eb
#
_entry.id   688b2343367a68536f97712653a3a5eb
#
_cell.length_a   1.000
_cell.length_b   1.000
_cell.length_c   1.000
_cell.angle_alpha   90.00
_cell.angle_beta   90.00
_cell.angle_gamma   90.00
#
_symmetry.space_group_name_H-M   'P 1'
#
loop_
_entity.id
_entity.type
_entity.pdbx_description
1 polymer ?
#
loop_
_entity_poly.entity_id
_entity_poly.type
_entity_poly.pdbx_seq_one_letter_code
_entity_poly.pdbx_strand_id
1 'polypeptide(L)'
;MAQGPESGVARKISLRDALASDPAPLRAAPAWTNAELGTLNGVSVLHAGSGRLDGAWHRQTSDEFLLVLEGKLVVEFEAGPLSAGPGEAILIAAGERHRASVPTDCLLLSVEAVGMRRTDG
;
A
#
# COMPACT_ATOMS: atom_id res chain seq x y z
N MET A 1 -20.14 6.63 -13.16
CA MET A 1 -20.36 6.02 -12.65
C MET A 1 -20.15 5.75 -11.94
N ALA A 2 -19.89 6.09 -12.00
CA ALA A 2 -19.78 5.56 -11.54
C ALA A 2 -19.82 5.07 -10.78
N GLN A 3 -20.23 5.58 -10.46
CA GLN A 3 -20.06 4.76 -9.68
C GLN A 3 -20.00 3.58 -9.96
N GLY A 4 -19.64 3.45 -10.27
CA GLY A 4 -19.40 2.13 -10.61
C GLY A 4 -20.10 1.16 -9.77
N PRO A 5 -19.80 -0.08 -9.97
CA PRO A 5 -20.52 -1.15 -9.32
C PRO A 5 -20.31 -1.23 -7.81
N GLU A 6 -19.39 -0.46 -7.31
CA GLU A 6 -19.04 -0.58 -5.90
C GLU A 6 -20.07 0.05 -4.98
N SER A 7 -20.89 0.95 -5.48
CA SER A 7 -21.86 1.64 -4.63
C SER A 7 -23.05 0.76 -4.34
N GLY A 8 -23.15 0.25 -3.10
CA GLY A 8 -24.28 -0.56 -2.64
C GLY A 8 -24.30 -1.99 -3.18
N VAL A 9 -23.26 -2.42 -3.87
CA VAL A 9 -23.18 -3.76 -4.46
C VAL A 9 -21.88 -4.44 -4.03
N ALA A 10 -22.02 -5.65 -3.48
CA ALA A 10 -20.86 -6.44 -3.13
C ALA A 10 -20.13 -6.87 -4.39
N ARG A 11 -18.81 -6.90 -4.34
CA ARG A 11 -17.99 -7.34 -5.47
C ARG A 11 -16.74 -8.06 -4.97
N LYS A 12 -16.26 -8.95 -5.81
CA LYS A 12 -15.01 -9.66 -5.57
C LYS A 12 -13.86 -8.88 -6.20
N ILE A 13 -12.77 -8.76 -5.49
CA ILE A 13 -11.57 -8.08 -5.97
C ILE A 13 -10.40 -9.07 -5.94
N SER A 14 -9.73 -9.23 -7.08
CA SER A 14 -8.46 -9.94 -7.14
C SER A 14 -7.35 -8.90 -7.20
N LEU A 15 -6.44 -8.93 -6.22
CA LEU A 15 -5.35 -7.96 -6.17
C LEU A 15 -4.46 -8.07 -7.41
N ARG A 16 -4.14 -9.28 -7.83
CA ARG A 16 -3.28 -9.47 -9.00
C ARG A 16 -3.94 -9.02 -10.28
N ASP A 17 -5.23 -9.26 -10.42
CA ASP A 17 -5.97 -8.79 -11.61
C ASP A 17 -6.02 -7.27 -11.62
N ALA A 18 -6.24 -6.64 -10.47
CA ALA A 18 -6.25 -5.19 -10.37
C ALA A 18 -4.89 -4.59 -10.76
N LEU A 19 -3.80 -5.20 -10.28
CA LEU A 19 -2.44 -4.73 -10.64
C LEU A 19 -2.16 -4.89 -12.13
N ALA A 20 -2.66 -5.95 -12.75
CA ALA A 20 -2.42 -6.21 -14.16
C ALA A 20 -3.27 -5.33 -15.09
N SER A 21 -4.46 -4.93 -14.65
CA SER A 21 -5.44 -4.26 -15.50
C SER A 21 -5.68 -2.79 -15.18
N ASP A 22 -5.05 -2.25 -14.14
CA ASP A 22 -5.20 -0.82 -13.82
C ASP A 22 -4.60 0.02 -14.94
N PRO A 23 -5.38 0.90 -15.57
CA PRO A 23 -4.90 1.71 -16.69
C PRO A 23 -3.86 2.75 -16.27
N ALA A 24 -3.78 3.11 -15.00
CA ALA A 24 -2.88 4.14 -14.51
C ALA A 24 -2.29 3.78 -13.15
N PRO A 25 -1.62 2.62 -13.03
CA PRO A 25 -1.04 2.24 -11.74
C PRO A 25 0.12 3.15 -11.39
N LEU A 26 0.27 3.45 -10.11
CA LEU A 26 1.44 4.15 -9.62
C LEU A 26 2.64 3.20 -9.70
N ARG A 27 3.71 3.66 -10.35
CA ARG A 27 4.95 2.89 -10.51
C ARG A 27 6.09 3.59 -9.79
N ALA A 28 6.93 2.80 -9.15
CA ALA A 28 8.09 3.31 -8.42
C ALA A 28 9.30 2.38 -8.62
N ALA A 29 10.48 2.88 -8.27
CA ALA A 29 11.72 2.12 -8.45
C ALA A 29 11.95 1.14 -7.30
N PRO A 30 12.63 0.01 -7.57
CA PRO A 30 13.11 -0.38 -8.89
C PRO A 30 12.02 -1.03 -9.75
N ALA A 31 10.98 -1.62 -9.14
CA ALA A 31 9.99 -2.38 -9.89
C ALA A 31 8.68 -2.53 -9.10
N TRP A 32 8.18 -1.43 -8.52
CA TRP A 32 6.98 -1.45 -7.69
C TRP A 32 5.78 -0.90 -8.44
N THR A 33 4.64 -1.56 -8.27
CA THR A 33 3.35 -1.11 -8.82
C THR A 33 2.29 -1.11 -7.72
N ASN A 34 1.52 -0.03 -7.64
CA ASN A 34 0.32 0.08 -6.81
C ASN A 34 -0.90 0.25 -7.69
N ALA A 35 -2.00 -0.39 -7.31
CA ALA A 35 -3.30 -0.21 -7.96
C ALA A 35 -4.36 0.04 -6.90
N GLU A 36 -5.22 1.02 -7.14
CA GLU A 36 -6.33 1.31 -6.23
C GLU A 36 -7.42 0.25 -6.39
N LEU A 37 -7.90 -0.29 -5.27
CA LEU A 37 -8.93 -1.32 -5.27
C LEU A 37 -10.32 -0.75 -4.98
N GLY A 38 -10.40 0.34 -4.25
CA GLY A 38 -11.65 0.94 -3.82
C GLY A 38 -11.51 1.66 -2.50
N THR A 39 -12.64 2.07 -1.94
CA THR A 39 -12.65 2.81 -0.67
C THR A 39 -13.60 2.14 0.32
N LEU A 40 -13.36 2.39 1.61
CA LEU A 40 -14.25 1.98 2.69
C LEU A 40 -14.88 3.23 3.29
N ASN A 41 -16.21 3.30 3.23
CA ASN A 41 -16.98 4.41 3.77
C ASN A 41 -16.54 5.79 3.26
N GLY A 42 -15.89 5.83 2.10
CA GLY A 42 -15.38 7.08 1.53
C GLY A 42 -14.23 7.71 2.28
N VAL A 43 -13.70 7.07 3.34
CA VAL A 43 -12.64 7.65 4.18
C VAL A 43 -11.32 6.90 4.11
N SER A 44 -11.35 5.63 3.79
CA SER A 44 -10.13 4.83 3.64
C SER A 44 -10.01 4.32 2.22
N VAL A 45 -8.81 4.36 1.66
CA VAL A 45 -8.55 3.81 0.33
C VAL A 45 -7.69 2.55 0.46
N LEU A 46 -8.04 1.55 -0.34
CA LEU A 46 -7.33 0.28 -0.38
C LEU A 46 -6.52 0.20 -1.67
N HIS A 47 -5.27 -0.22 -1.54
CA HIS A 47 -4.39 -0.46 -2.69
C HIS A 47 -3.82 -1.87 -2.64
N ALA A 48 -3.60 -2.44 -3.81
CA ALA A 48 -2.71 -3.58 -3.96
C ALA A 48 -1.33 -3.05 -4.32
N GLY A 49 -0.29 -3.63 -3.75
CA GLY A 49 1.08 -3.30 -4.10
C GLY A 49 1.86 -4.56 -4.41
N SER A 50 2.75 -4.50 -5.39
CA SER A 50 3.50 -5.67 -5.83
C SER A 50 4.83 -5.28 -6.44
N GLY A 51 5.82 -6.17 -6.29
CA GLY A 51 7.12 -6.02 -6.89
C GLY A 51 8.23 -5.87 -5.86
N ARG A 52 9.22 -5.07 -6.20
CA ARG A 52 10.38 -4.76 -5.35
C ARG A 52 10.47 -3.25 -5.18
N LEU A 53 10.92 -2.80 -4.03
CA LEU A 53 10.94 -1.39 -3.70
C LEU A 53 12.17 -1.05 -2.87
N ASP A 54 12.76 0.11 -3.15
CA ASP A 54 13.78 0.73 -2.33
C ASP A 54 13.33 2.17 -2.11
N GLY A 55 12.50 2.36 -1.09
CA GLY A 55 11.82 3.62 -0.86
C GLY A 55 12.68 4.67 -0.19
N ALA A 56 12.27 5.92 -0.33
CA ALA A 56 12.93 7.05 0.31
C ALA A 56 12.32 7.32 1.69
N TRP A 57 13.13 7.88 2.59
CA TRP A 57 12.62 8.34 3.88
C TRP A 57 11.59 9.44 3.69
N HIS A 58 10.46 9.30 4.40
CA HIS A 58 9.37 10.27 4.31
C HIS A 58 8.44 10.14 5.52
N ARG A 59 7.49 11.05 5.62
CA ARG A 59 6.38 11.01 6.57
C ARG A 59 5.08 11.01 5.77
N GLN A 60 4.00 10.62 6.43
CA GLN A 60 2.67 10.59 5.80
C GLN A 60 1.67 11.29 6.71
N THR A 61 0.61 11.85 6.10
CA THR A 61 -0.39 12.62 6.83
C THR A 61 -1.47 11.76 7.48
N SER A 62 -1.47 10.46 7.22
CA SER A 62 -2.41 9.51 7.85
C SER A 62 -1.68 8.24 8.26
N ASP A 63 -2.32 7.46 9.13
CA ASP A 63 -1.86 6.10 9.40
C ASP A 63 -1.92 5.28 8.13
N GLU A 64 -1.05 4.29 8.04
CA GLU A 64 -1.07 3.32 6.95
C GLU A 64 -0.95 1.91 7.50
N PHE A 65 -1.81 1.01 6.99
CA PHE A 65 -1.82 -0.40 7.33
C PHE A 65 -1.31 -1.18 6.12
N LEU A 66 -0.30 -2.03 6.32
CA LEU A 66 0.32 -2.81 5.26
C LEU A 66 0.26 -4.28 5.63
N LEU A 67 -0.56 -5.06 4.93
CA LEU A 67 -0.69 -6.49 5.14
C LEU A 67 0.04 -7.24 4.05
N VAL A 68 1.04 -8.04 4.42
CA VAL A 68 1.80 -8.84 3.46
C VAL A 68 1.05 -10.14 3.17
N LEU A 69 0.87 -10.44 1.89
CA LEU A 69 0.25 -11.68 1.43
C LEU A 69 1.29 -12.65 0.90
N GLU A 70 2.32 -12.14 0.22
CA GLU A 70 3.44 -12.93 -0.32
C GLU A 70 4.71 -12.12 -0.20
N GLY A 71 5.83 -12.79 0.05
CA GLY A 71 7.12 -12.12 0.11
C GLY A 71 7.41 -11.52 1.48
N LYS A 72 8.19 -10.45 1.48
CA LYS A 72 8.64 -9.82 2.72
C LYS A 72 8.70 -8.31 2.55
N LEU A 73 8.17 -7.58 3.52
CA LEU A 73 8.25 -6.13 3.61
C LEU A 73 9.12 -5.75 4.79
N VAL A 74 10.02 -4.80 4.60
CA VAL A 74 10.79 -4.19 5.67
C VAL A 74 10.46 -2.71 5.71
N VAL A 75 10.10 -2.19 6.89
CA VAL A 75 9.91 -0.75 7.09
C VAL A 75 10.91 -0.30 8.14
N GLU A 76 11.75 0.66 7.77
CA GLU A 76 12.75 1.22 8.66
C GLU A 76 12.20 2.48 9.33
N PHE A 77 12.40 2.56 10.63
CA PHE A 77 12.07 3.72 11.46
C PHE A 77 13.35 4.19 12.15
N GLU A 78 13.31 5.36 12.76
CA GLU A 78 14.47 5.86 13.50
C GLU A 78 14.86 4.90 14.63
N ALA A 79 13.87 4.24 15.22
CA ALA A 79 14.12 3.27 16.31
C ALA A 79 14.64 1.93 15.80
N GLY A 80 14.62 1.69 14.50
CA GLY A 80 15.06 0.43 13.90
C GLY A 80 14.01 -0.15 12.96
N PRO A 81 14.33 -1.25 12.27
CA PRO A 81 13.43 -1.84 11.29
C PRO A 81 12.39 -2.75 11.90
N LEU A 82 11.23 -2.82 11.23
CA LEU A 82 10.24 -3.87 11.41
C LEU A 82 10.12 -4.63 10.11
N SER A 83 9.93 -5.94 10.18
CA SER A 83 9.71 -6.75 8.99
C SER A 83 8.45 -7.58 9.14
N ALA A 84 7.80 -7.85 7.99
CA ALA A 84 6.58 -8.64 7.93
C ALA A 84 6.65 -9.62 6.77
N GLY A 85 6.24 -10.86 7.02
CA GLY A 85 6.05 -11.88 6.01
C GLY A 85 4.57 -12.18 5.82
N PRO A 86 4.23 -13.24 5.05
CA PRO A 86 2.83 -13.53 4.72
C PRO A 86 1.95 -13.67 5.95
N GLY A 87 0.82 -12.97 5.94
CA GLY A 87 -0.12 -12.96 7.07
C GLY A 87 0.24 -12.00 8.18
N GLU A 88 1.33 -11.25 8.04
CA GLU A 88 1.75 -10.25 9.02
C GLU A 88 1.54 -8.85 8.47
N ALA A 89 1.33 -7.89 9.37
CA ALA A 89 1.06 -6.51 8.98
C ALA A 89 1.94 -5.54 9.76
N ILE A 90 2.18 -4.38 9.16
CA ILE A 90 2.86 -3.26 9.81
C ILE A 90 1.89 -2.09 9.80
N LEU A 91 1.70 -1.47 10.97
CA LEU A 91 0.89 -0.27 11.11
C LEU A 91 1.83 0.91 11.34
N ILE A 92 1.79 1.88 10.43
CA ILE A 92 2.63 3.06 10.49
C ILE A 92 1.77 4.24 10.93
N ALA A 93 2.16 4.89 12.01
CA ALA A 93 1.41 6.04 12.53
C ALA A 93 1.66 7.27 11.66
N ALA A 94 0.64 8.12 11.55
CA ALA A 94 0.76 9.41 10.87
C ALA A 94 1.92 10.21 11.48
N GLY A 95 2.71 10.82 10.61
CA GLY A 95 3.85 11.64 11.03
C GLY A 95 5.12 10.88 11.38
N GLU A 96 5.09 9.58 11.45
CA GLU A 96 6.26 8.79 11.78
C GLU A 96 7.19 8.68 10.57
N ARG A 97 8.44 9.11 10.73
CA ARG A 97 9.42 9.08 9.64
C ARG A 97 9.85 7.65 9.37
N HIS A 98 9.76 7.22 8.14
CA HIS A 98 10.04 5.84 7.77
C HIS A 98 10.41 5.71 6.30
N ARG A 99 10.92 4.53 5.94
CA ARG A 99 11.03 4.12 4.54
C ARG A 99 10.71 2.65 4.41
N ALA A 100 10.05 2.28 3.31
CA ALA A 100 9.74 0.89 3.02
C ALA A 100 10.75 0.33 2.04
N SER A 101 11.13 -0.93 2.24
CA SER A 101 11.96 -1.64 1.30
C SER A 101 11.43 -3.06 1.12
N VAL A 102 11.46 -3.52 -0.12
CA VAL A 102 11.01 -4.85 -0.51
C VAL A 102 12.15 -5.50 -1.30
N PRO A 103 12.98 -6.32 -0.63
CA PRO A 103 14.18 -6.85 -1.26
C PRO A 103 13.93 -7.91 -2.32
N THR A 104 12.80 -8.62 -2.23
CA THR A 104 12.39 -9.64 -3.19
C THR A 104 10.93 -9.38 -3.55
N ASP A 105 10.39 -10.07 -4.55
CA ASP A 105 9.01 -9.87 -4.96
C ASP A 105 8.05 -10.04 -3.78
N CYS A 106 7.08 -9.13 -3.72
CA CYS A 106 6.11 -9.07 -2.63
C CYS A 106 4.73 -8.77 -3.22
N LEU A 107 3.70 -9.23 -2.53
CA LEU A 107 2.32 -8.81 -2.76
C LEU A 107 1.76 -8.35 -1.43
N LEU A 108 1.21 -7.15 -1.40
CA LEU A 108 0.61 -6.62 -0.18
C LEU A 108 -0.68 -5.85 -0.45
N LEU A 109 -1.45 -5.69 0.62
CA LEU A 109 -2.63 -4.83 0.66
C LEU A 109 -2.29 -3.65 1.57
N SER A 110 -2.56 -2.44 1.11
CA SER A 110 -2.41 -1.27 1.96
C SER A 110 -3.73 -0.56 2.16
N VAL A 111 -3.90 0.06 3.32
CA VAL A 111 -5.07 0.85 3.67
C VAL A 111 -4.58 2.16 4.28
N GLU A 112 -5.05 3.27 3.74
CA GLU A 112 -4.70 4.59 4.22
C GLU A 112 -5.87 5.54 4.04
N ALA A 113 -5.79 6.75 4.60
CA ALA A 113 -6.87 7.72 4.44
C ALA A 113 -6.93 8.24 3.01
N VAL A 114 -8.14 8.48 2.53
CA VAL A 114 -8.34 9.20 1.27
C VAL A 114 -7.67 10.57 1.41
N GLY A 115 -6.90 10.98 0.41
CA GLY A 115 -6.19 12.26 0.45
C GLY A 115 -4.89 12.27 1.24
N MET A 116 -4.41 11.10 1.67
CA MET A 116 -3.11 11.01 2.34
C MET A 116 -2.02 11.60 1.44
N ARG A 117 -1.11 12.34 2.06
CA ARG A 117 0.04 12.93 1.38
C ARG A 117 1.33 12.50 2.04
N ARG A 118 2.35 12.35 1.22
CA ARG A 118 3.72 12.17 1.71
C ARG A 118 4.36 13.54 1.90
N THR A 119 5.16 13.65 2.95
CA THR A 119 5.95 14.84 3.21
C THR A 119 7.41 14.43 3.40
N ASP A 120 8.31 15.38 3.19
CA ASP A 120 9.73 15.10 3.34
C ASP A 120 10.06 14.74 4.79
N GLY A 121 10.86 13.73 4.90
CA GLY A 121 11.33 13.29 6.19
C GLY A 121 12.45 14.15 6.72
#